data_a34e8ed90d6ed8fdeb447730041c9ee9
#
_entry.id   a34e8ed90d6ed8fdeb447730041c9ee9
#
_cell.length_a   1.000
_cell.length_b   1.000
_cell.length_c   1.000
_cell.angle_alpha   90.00
_cell.angle_beta   90.00
_cell.angle_gamma   90.00
#
_symmetry.space_group_name_H-M   'P 1'
#
loop_
_entity.id
_entity.type
_entity.pdbx_description
1 polymer ?
#
loop_
_entity_poly.entity_id
_entity_poly.type
_entity_poly.pdbx_seq_one_letter_code
_entity_poly.pdbx_strand_id
1 'polypeptide(L)'
;MPYPLLLQKSAREALNISLKDHVIIIDEAHNLLDVISNIHSVTVSLSQLRLANTQLTTYARKFKTRLKGKNRAYVAQVIRLVAAITSYMQTVLEREGPVEGSVQATDIMSGKGVDQINPHKLSRYLHESKLARKVDGYIEHSERPREETRHAPKQSFPVLFQVQSFLLPLMNPSAEGRLFFEKSGTDIQLKYLLLDPTNHFRETVEEARAVILAGGTMSPVSEVAYPVKGAD
;
A
#
# COMPACT_ATOMS: atom_id res chain seq x y z
N MET A 1 -1.60 -6.36 23.32
CA MET A 1 -0.96 -5.64 22.21
C MET A 1 -1.95 -5.56 21.05
N PRO A 2 -2.09 -4.42 20.33
CA PRO A 2 -2.96 -4.31 19.15
C PRO A 2 -2.54 -5.26 18.04
N TYR A 3 -3.49 -5.85 17.32
CA TYR A 3 -3.24 -6.77 16.22
C TYR A 3 -2.25 -6.25 15.16
N PRO A 4 -2.32 -4.99 14.67
CA PRO A 4 -1.39 -4.50 13.67
C PRO A 4 0.08 -4.56 14.11
N LEU A 5 0.37 -4.36 15.39
CA LEU A 5 1.74 -4.44 15.91
C LEU A 5 2.27 -5.87 15.94
N LEU A 6 1.37 -6.85 16.11
CA LEU A 6 1.72 -8.27 16.07
C LEU A 6 1.89 -8.77 14.63
N LEU A 7 0.97 -8.39 13.75
CA LEU A 7 0.85 -8.96 12.41
C LEU A 7 1.77 -8.31 11.37
N GLN A 8 2.09 -7.02 11.54
CA GLN A 8 3.01 -6.33 10.64
C GLN A 8 4.48 -6.56 11.04
N LYS A 9 5.23 -7.24 10.18
CA LYS A 9 6.67 -7.50 10.39
C LYS A 9 7.47 -6.23 10.63
N SER A 10 7.22 -5.18 9.85
CA SER A 10 7.89 -3.88 10.00
C SER A 10 7.61 -3.22 11.35
N ALA A 11 6.41 -3.39 11.89
CA ALA A 11 6.06 -2.88 13.22
C ALA A 11 6.76 -3.68 14.33
N ARG A 12 6.83 -5.02 14.18
CA ARG A 12 7.58 -5.86 15.11
C ARG A 12 9.07 -5.50 15.13
N GLU A 13 9.67 -5.37 13.96
CA GLU A 13 11.07 -4.96 13.83
C GLU A 13 11.35 -3.58 14.45
N ALA A 14 10.48 -2.60 14.22
CA ALA A 14 10.62 -1.26 14.79
C ALA A 14 10.50 -1.23 16.32
N LEU A 15 9.72 -2.14 16.90
CA LEU A 15 9.51 -2.28 18.34
C LEU A 15 10.42 -3.34 18.98
N ASN A 16 11.28 -3.97 18.19
CA ASN A 16 12.16 -5.07 18.62
C ASN A 16 11.40 -6.25 19.25
N ILE A 17 10.22 -6.58 18.67
CA ILE A 17 9.37 -7.69 19.09
C ILE A 17 9.74 -8.92 18.26
N SER A 18 10.20 -9.98 18.93
CA SER A 18 10.42 -11.30 18.34
C SER A 18 9.27 -12.24 18.67
N LEU A 19 8.84 -13.02 17.69
CA LEU A 19 7.82 -14.08 17.87
C LEU A 19 8.46 -15.43 18.15
N LYS A 20 9.75 -15.56 17.86
CA LYS A 20 10.48 -16.81 18.01
C LYS A 20 10.44 -17.29 19.46
N ASP A 21 10.12 -18.57 19.63
CA ASP A 21 10.01 -19.25 20.93
C ASP A 21 8.92 -18.73 21.87
N HIS A 22 8.03 -17.82 21.39
CA HIS A 22 6.91 -17.29 22.15
C HIS A 22 5.60 -18.01 21.82
N VAL A 23 4.74 -18.16 22.84
CA VAL A 23 3.33 -18.53 22.65
C VAL A 23 2.52 -17.25 22.45
N ILE A 24 1.79 -17.19 21.35
CA ILE A 24 0.95 -16.07 21.00
C ILE A 24 -0.50 -16.43 21.30
N ILE A 25 -1.16 -15.63 22.11
CA ILE A 25 -2.58 -15.77 22.39
C ILE A 25 -3.32 -14.60 21.75
N ILE A 26 -4.20 -14.91 20.82
CA ILE A 26 -5.02 -13.93 20.09
C ILE A 26 -6.44 -14.03 20.63
N ASP A 27 -6.85 -13.03 21.39
CA ASP A 27 -8.20 -12.88 21.90
C ASP A 27 -9.10 -12.24 20.84
N GLU A 28 -10.39 -12.52 20.84
CA GLU A 28 -11.38 -12.09 19.85
C GLU A 28 -10.94 -12.42 18.40
N ALA A 29 -10.43 -13.63 18.21
CA ALA A 29 -9.80 -14.07 16.97
C ALA A 29 -10.75 -14.07 15.74
N HIS A 30 -12.06 -13.94 15.96
CA HIS A 30 -13.04 -13.77 14.90
C HIS A 30 -12.78 -12.49 14.04
N ASN A 31 -12.09 -11.48 14.60
CA ASN A 31 -11.72 -10.26 13.89
C ASN A 31 -10.37 -10.38 13.13
N LEU A 32 -9.66 -11.50 13.27
CA LEU A 32 -8.29 -11.64 12.78
C LEU A 32 -8.19 -11.48 11.27
N LEU A 33 -9.08 -12.13 10.53
CA LEU A 33 -9.10 -12.10 9.05
C LEU A 33 -9.33 -10.68 8.53
N ASP A 34 -10.31 -9.99 9.11
CA ASP A 34 -10.63 -8.61 8.74
C ASP A 34 -9.47 -7.66 9.03
N VAL A 35 -8.81 -7.84 10.16
CA VAL A 35 -7.65 -7.02 10.53
C VAL A 35 -6.50 -7.24 9.57
N ILE A 36 -6.17 -8.50 9.21
CA ILE A 36 -5.11 -8.79 8.25
C ILE A 36 -5.46 -8.21 6.88
N SER A 37 -6.68 -8.43 6.41
CA SER A 37 -7.16 -7.88 5.15
C SER A 37 -7.04 -6.35 5.12
N ASN A 38 -7.45 -5.68 6.19
CA ASN A 38 -7.37 -4.22 6.29
C ASN A 38 -5.92 -3.70 6.34
N ILE A 39 -5.02 -4.41 7.02
CA ILE A 39 -3.58 -4.05 7.08
C ILE A 39 -2.94 -4.05 5.68
N HIS A 40 -3.34 -4.98 4.83
CA HIS A 40 -2.75 -5.18 3.50
C HIS A 40 -3.58 -4.57 2.37
N SER A 41 -4.74 -3.99 2.68
CA SER A 41 -5.57 -3.27 1.72
C SER A 41 -5.17 -1.80 1.64
N VAL A 42 -5.17 -1.25 0.45
CA VAL A 42 -4.79 0.15 0.22
C VAL A 42 -5.75 0.79 -0.78
N THR A 43 -6.10 2.04 -0.51
CA THR A 43 -6.98 2.84 -1.36
C THR A 43 -6.29 4.12 -1.79
N VAL A 44 -6.46 4.51 -3.05
CA VAL A 44 -6.03 5.81 -3.58
C VAL A 44 -7.17 6.45 -4.37
N SER A 45 -7.29 7.78 -4.30
CA SER A 45 -8.22 8.52 -5.12
C SER A 45 -7.55 9.17 -6.33
N LEU A 46 -8.35 9.53 -7.34
CA LEU A 46 -7.86 10.25 -8.51
C LEU A 46 -7.27 11.60 -8.13
N SER A 47 -7.88 12.30 -7.18
CA SER A 47 -7.36 13.58 -6.65
C SER A 47 -5.98 13.41 -6.01
N GLN A 48 -5.78 12.37 -5.22
CA GLN A 48 -4.48 12.04 -4.61
C GLN A 48 -3.42 11.70 -5.66
N LEU A 49 -3.76 10.92 -6.69
CA LEU A 49 -2.83 10.59 -7.77
C LEU A 49 -2.42 11.80 -8.60
N ARG A 50 -3.35 12.72 -8.87
CA ARG A 50 -3.06 13.99 -9.55
C ARG A 50 -2.08 14.85 -8.73
N LEU A 51 -2.33 14.95 -7.42
CA LEU A 51 -1.43 15.68 -6.52
C LEU A 51 -0.05 15.04 -6.47
N ALA A 52 0.02 13.71 -6.29
CA ALA A 52 1.28 12.96 -6.27
C ALA A 52 2.07 13.13 -7.59
N ASN A 53 1.39 13.09 -8.73
CA ASN A 53 2.02 13.31 -10.03
C ASN A 53 2.64 14.71 -10.16
N THR A 54 1.92 15.73 -9.69
CA THR A 54 2.40 17.12 -9.66
C THR A 54 3.63 17.26 -8.76
N GLN A 55 3.58 16.69 -7.56
CA GLN A 55 4.68 16.71 -6.60
C GLN A 55 5.94 15.99 -7.12
N LEU A 56 5.77 14.78 -7.67
CA LEU A 56 6.86 14.00 -8.26
C LEU A 56 7.51 14.72 -9.45
N THR A 57 6.68 15.31 -10.32
CA THR A 57 7.17 16.06 -11.50
C THR A 57 7.93 17.31 -11.09
N THR A 58 7.44 18.03 -10.09
CA THR A 58 8.10 19.23 -9.54
C THR A 58 9.43 18.85 -8.89
N TYR A 59 9.46 17.79 -8.10
CA TYR A 59 10.68 17.26 -7.51
C TYR A 59 11.70 16.84 -8.59
N ALA A 60 11.27 16.06 -9.57
CA ALA A 60 12.15 15.60 -10.66
C ALA A 60 12.77 16.77 -11.46
N ARG A 61 11.97 17.80 -11.74
CA ARG A 61 12.43 19.02 -12.42
C ARG A 61 13.44 19.79 -11.56
N LYS A 62 13.16 20.01 -10.28
CA LYS A 62 14.03 20.74 -9.36
C LYS A 62 15.38 20.06 -9.18
N PHE A 63 15.36 18.74 -9.03
CA PHE A 63 16.57 17.96 -8.79
C PHE A 63 17.16 17.31 -10.05
N LYS A 64 16.80 17.80 -11.25
CA LYS A 64 17.24 17.25 -12.53
C LYS A 64 18.75 17.04 -12.63
N THR A 65 19.54 17.97 -12.10
CA THR A 65 21.01 17.92 -12.12
C THR A 65 21.59 17.03 -11.02
N ARG A 66 20.87 16.84 -9.91
CA ARG A 66 21.30 16.01 -8.77
C ARG A 66 20.89 14.56 -8.91
N LEU A 67 19.76 14.29 -9.58
CA LEU A 67 19.31 12.94 -9.89
C LEU A 67 20.16 12.37 -11.02
N LYS A 68 21.13 11.52 -10.67
CA LYS A 68 22.05 10.90 -11.63
C LYS A 68 21.69 9.45 -11.93
N GLY A 69 22.01 8.99 -13.16
CA GLY A 69 21.99 7.59 -13.56
C GLY A 69 20.66 6.88 -13.24
N LYS A 70 20.76 5.79 -12.51
CA LYS A 70 19.63 4.91 -12.17
C LYS A 70 18.51 5.63 -11.43
N ASN A 71 18.82 6.53 -10.50
CA ASN A 71 17.80 7.24 -9.71
C ASN A 71 16.90 8.10 -10.62
N ARG A 72 17.44 8.78 -11.61
CA ARG A 72 16.65 9.56 -12.58
C ARG A 72 15.72 8.67 -13.38
N ALA A 73 16.20 7.50 -13.81
CA ALA A 73 15.41 6.55 -14.56
C ALA A 73 14.25 5.99 -13.71
N TYR A 74 14.49 5.61 -12.46
CA TYR A 74 13.44 5.11 -11.58
C TYR A 74 12.40 6.17 -11.22
N VAL A 75 12.81 7.41 -10.90
CA VAL A 75 11.84 8.49 -10.66
C VAL A 75 10.97 8.73 -11.89
N ALA A 76 11.54 8.70 -13.11
CA ALA A 76 10.78 8.81 -14.33
C ALA A 76 9.82 7.62 -14.54
N GLN A 77 10.19 6.41 -14.14
CA GLN A 77 9.30 5.23 -14.15
C GLN A 77 8.13 5.40 -13.17
N VAL A 78 8.37 5.88 -11.95
CA VAL A 78 7.31 6.16 -10.97
C VAL A 78 6.33 7.20 -11.51
N ILE A 79 6.83 8.30 -12.07
CA ILE A 79 5.98 9.35 -12.68
C ILE A 79 5.12 8.77 -13.81
N ARG A 80 5.70 7.95 -14.70
CA ARG A 80 4.94 7.30 -15.78
C ARG A 80 3.87 6.37 -15.27
N LEU A 81 4.17 5.58 -14.24
CA LEU A 81 3.22 4.65 -13.63
C LEU A 81 2.06 5.42 -12.97
N VAL A 82 2.35 6.43 -12.16
CA VAL A 82 1.32 7.29 -11.55
C VAL A 82 0.47 7.99 -12.61
N ALA A 83 1.07 8.50 -13.68
CA ALA A 83 0.34 9.13 -14.78
C ALA A 83 -0.56 8.13 -15.53
N ALA A 84 -0.11 6.89 -15.73
CA ALA A 84 -0.91 5.84 -16.37
C ALA A 84 -2.14 5.48 -15.52
N ILE A 85 -1.96 5.28 -14.21
CA ILE A 85 -3.05 5.01 -13.28
C ILE A 85 -4.05 6.19 -13.27
N THR A 86 -3.54 7.42 -13.21
CA THR A 86 -4.36 8.65 -13.25
C THR A 86 -5.20 8.71 -14.52
N SER A 87 -4.59 8.44 -15.68
CA SER A 87 -5.28 8.44 -16.99
C SER A 87 -6.34 7.34 -17.07
N TYR A 88 -6.03 6.14 -16.55
CA TYR A 88 -6.99 5.04 -16.48
C TYR A 88 -8.21 5.42 -15.63
N MET A 89 -7.99 5.90 -14.39
CA MET A 89 -9.05 6.29 -13.48
C MET A 89 -9.91 7.43 -14.05
N GLN A 90 -9.30 8.39 -14.74
CA GLN A 90 -10.04 9.45 -15.40
C GLN A 90 -10.95 8.92 -16.52
N THR A 91 -10.43 8.00 -17.35
CA THR A 91 -11.23 7.35 -18.39
C THR A 91 -12.40 6.56 -17.81
N VAL A 92 -12.18 5.84 -16.70
CA VAL A 92 -13.25 5.11 -16.02
C VAL A 92 -14.28 6.06 -15.41
N LEU A 93 -13.86 7.18 -14.82
CA LEU A 93 -14.75 8.19 -14.24
C LEU A 93 -15.66 8.83 -15.30
N GLU A 94 -15.10 9.18 -16.46
CA GLU A 94 -15.82 9.82 -17.58
C GLU A 94 -16.72 8.86 -18.34
N ARG A 95 -16.49 7.53 -18.25
CA ARG A 95 -17.31 6.55 -18.92
C ARG A 95 -18.64 6.36 -18.18
N GLU A 96 -19.74 6.42 -18.91
CA GLU A 96 -21.03 5.96 -18.42
C GLU A 96 -20.98 4.47 -18.10
N GLY A 97 -21.51 4.08 -16.94
CA GLY A 97 -21.48 2.68 -16.52
C GLY A 97 -21.54 2.54 -14.99
N PRO A 98 -21.18 1.35 -14.48
CA PRO A 98 -21.33 1.03 -13.07
C PRO A 98 -20.52 2.00 -12.18
N VAL A 99 -21.09 2.23 -10.99
CA VAL A 99 -20.45 3.07 -9.95
C VAL A 99 -19.27 2.35 -9.33
N GLU A 100 -19.31 1.02 -9.29
CA GLU A 100 -18.24 0.17 -8.74
C GLU A 100 -17.99 -1.03 -9.66
N GLY A 101 -16.78 -1.59 -9.57
CA GLY A 101 -16.44 -2.78 -10.35
C GLY A 101 -15.02 -3.27 -10.08
N SER A 102 -14.75 -4.50 -10.55
CA SER A 102 -13.40 -5.07 -10.48
C SER A 102 -12.51 -4.59 -11.64
N VAL A 103 -11.22 -4.53 -11.39
CA VAL A 103 -10.20 -4.10 -12.35
C VAL A 103 -9.06 -5.11 -12.39
N GLN A 104 -8.55 -5.38 -13.58
CA GLN A 104 -7.32 -6.15 -13.71
C GLN A 104 -6.09 -5.24 -13.63
N ALA A 105 -5.05 -5.67 -12.91
CA ALA A 105 -3.79 -4.91 -12.83
C ALA A 105 -3.18 -4.67 -14.22
N THR A 106 -3.38 -5.61 -15.15
CA THR A 106 -2.95 -5.52 -16.55
C THR A 106 -3.59 -4.35 -17.29
N ASP A 107 -4.87 -4.05 -17.01
CA ASP A 107 -5.59 -2.94 -17.66
C ASP A 107 -5.02 -1.58 -17.25
N ILE A 108 -4.59 -1.47 -16.01
CA ILE A 108 -3.98 -0.26 -15.46
C ILE A 108 -2.54 -0.10 -15.96
N MET A 109 -1.79 -1.22 -16.04
CA MET A 109 -0.37 -1.23 -16.36
C MET A 109 -0.09 -1.38 -17.87
N SER A 110 -1.11 -1.36 -18.72
CA SER A 110 -0.95 -1.47 -20.16
C SER A 110 -0.62 -0.13 -20.82
N GLY A 111 0.25 -0.16 -21.82
CA GLY A 111 0.54 0.98 -22.67
C GLY A 111 1.44 2.08 -22.07
N LYS A 112 1.69 3.11 -22.84
CA LYS A 112 2.48 4.31 -22.48
C LYS A 112 3.90 4.03 -21.92
N GLY A 113 4.49 2.85 -22.25
CA GLY A 113 5.80 2.42 -21.76
C GLY A 113 5.82 1.98 -20.28
N VAL A 114 4.65 1.70 -19.70
CA VAL A 114 4.52 1.11 -18.36
C VAL A 114 4.78 -0.40 -18.41
N ASP A 115 4.40 -1.05 -19.49
CA ASP A 115 4.68 -2.44 -19.83
C ASP A 115 6.18 -2.80 -19.82
N GLN A 116 7.05 -1.83 -20.02
CA GLN A 116 8.51 -2.00 -19.96
C GLN A 116 9.10 -1.83 -18.56
N ILE A 117 8.30 -1.44 -17.57
CA ILE A 117 8.75 -1.26 -16.21
C ILE A 117 8.89 -2.63 -15.53
N ASN A 118 10.09 -2.94 -15.03
CA ASN A 118 10.28 -4.12 -14.22
C ASN A 118 9.74 -3.87 -12.80
N PRO A 119 8.64 -4.54 -12.39
CA PRO A 119 7.97 -4.24 -11.13
C PRO A 119 8.85 -4.55 -9.92
N HIS A 120 9.60 -5.66 -9.93
CA HIS A 120 10.46 -6.04 -8.81
C HIS A 120 11.61 -5.03 -8.60
N LYS A 121 12.21 -4.54 -9.68
CA LYS A 121 13.29 -3.52 -9.58
C LYS A 121 12.75 -2.19 -9.09
N LEU A 122 11.55 -1.81 -9.54
CA LEU A 122 10.92 -0.55 -9.11
C LEU A 122 10.46 -0.62 -7.66
N SER A 123 9.85 -1.73 -7.23
CA SER A 123 9.47 -1.98 -5.84
C SER A 123 10.68 -1.88 -4.90
N ARG A 124 11.77 -2.58 -5.23
CA ARG A 124 13.02 -2.49 -4.45
C ARG A 124 13.55 -1.06 -4.38
N TYR A 125 13.55 -0.34 -5.51
CA TYR A 125 13.96 1.06 -5.53
C TYR A 125 13.11 1.94 -4.61
N LEU A 126 11.79 1.79 -4.61
CA LEU A 126 10.89 2.55 -3.74
C LEU A 126 11.17 2.31 -2.26
N HIS A 127 11.45 1.07 -1.86
CA HIS A 127 11.84 0.73 -0.48
C HIS A 127 13.19 1.36 -0.09
N GLU A 128 14.22 1.17 -0.92
CA GLU A 128 15.58 1.61 -0.60
C GLU A 128 15.77 3.13 -0.69
N SER A 129 15.15 3.77 -1.69
CA SER A 129 15.37 5.19 -1.98
C SER A 129 14.72 6.15 -0.99
N LYS A 130 13.68 5.68 -0.27
CA LYS A 130 12.81 6.52 0.57
C LYS A 130 12.26 7.73 -0.20
N LEU A 131 11.87 7.51 -1.48
CA LEU A 131 11.46 8.55 -2.42
C LEU A 131 10.31 9.39 -1.87
N ALA A 132 9.24 8.76 -1.35
CA ALA A 132 8.10 9.47 -0.78
C ALA A 132 8.55 10.47 0.29
N ARG A 133 9.37 10.04 1.25
CA ARG A 133 9.89 10.92 2.32
C ARG A 133 10.70 12.10 1.78
N LYS A 134 11.50 11.88 0.72
CA LYS A 134 12.31 12.95 0.12
C LYS A 134 11.47 13.98 -0.61
N VAL A 135 10.43 13.53 -1.29
CA VAL A 135 9.53 14.44 -2.03
C VAL A 135 8.65 15.21 -1.07
N ASP A 136 8.05 14.55 -0.08
CA ASP A 136 7.22 15.22 0.94
C ASP A 136 8.04 16.26 1.72
N GLY A 137 9.23 15.91 2.19
CA GLY A 137 10.10 16.86 2.87
C GLY A 137 10.52 18.05 2.00
N TYR A 138 10.66 17.84 0.68
CA TYR A 138 10.92 18.95 -0.25
C TYR A 138 9.68 19.87 -0.38
N ILE A 139 8.50 19.31 -0.53
CA ILE A 139 7.25 20.08 -0.65
C ILE A 139 6.99 20.90 0.61
N GLU A 140 7.06 20.27 1.78
CA GLU A 140 6.92 20.98 3.06
C GLU A 140 7.88 22.15 3.18
N HIS A 141 9.12 21.99 2.72
CA HIS A 141 10.14 23.04 2.78
C HIS A 141 9.90 24.14 1.75
N SER A 142 9.35 23.81 0.58
CA SER A 142 9.08 24.75 -0.50
C SER A 142 7.79 25.55 -0.31
N GLU A 143 6.82 24.99 0.44
CA GLU A 143 5.52 25.64 0.73
C GLU A 143 5.52 26.46 2.03
N ARG A 144 6.62 26.47 2.78
CA ARG A 144 6.73 27.37 3.95
C ARG A 144 6.83 28.81 3.46
N PRO A 145 5.79 29.69 3.64
CA PRO A 145 5.92 31.11 3.38
C PRO A 145 6.99 31.68 4.31
N ARG A 146 7.82 32.54 3.78
CA ARG A 146 8.67 33.43 4.57
C ARG A 146 7.77 34.46 5.28
N GLU A 147 7.31 34.23 6.43
CA GLU A 147 6.46 35.13 7.26
C GLU A 147 5.01 34.66 7.43
N GLU A 148 4.72 34.35 8.69
CA GLU A 148 3.49 34.61 9.43
C GLU A 148 2.13 34.20 8.82
N THR A 149 1.74 32.97 9.08
CA THR A 149 0.41 32.69 9.67
C THR A 149 0.43 31.30 10.35
N ARG A 150 0.74 31.34 11.65
CA ARG A 150 0.41 30.26 12.58
C ARG A 150 -1.10 30.20 12.71
N HIS A 151 -1.77 29.28 12.03
CA HIS A 151 -3.07 28.71 12.42
C HIS A 151 -3.69 27.93 11.24
N ALA A 152 -3.21 26.71 11.03
CA ALA A 152 -4.03 25.55 10.69
C ALA A 152 -3.15 24.30 10.79
N PRO A 153 -3.51 23.28 11.57
CA PRO A 153 -2.86 21.99 11.47
C PRO A 153 -3.32 21.39 10.15
N LYS A 154 -2.55 21.58 9.07
CA LYS A 154 -2.64 20.72 7.90
C LYS A 154 -2.09 19.34 8.27
N GLN A 155 -2.91 18.55 8.93
CA GLN A 155 -2.77 17.10 8.95
C GLN A 155 -3.08 16.58 7.55
N SER A 156 -2.27 16.96 6.60
CA SER A 156 -2.24 16.33 5.30
C SER A 156 -1.34 15.12 5.48
N PHE A 157 -1.93 13.93 5.55
CA PHE A 157 -1.16 12.69 5.41
C PHE A 157 -0.35 12.80 4.13
N PRO A 158 0.96 12.51 4.17
CA PRO A 158 1.81 12.64 2.99
C PRO A 158 1.27 11.76 1.87
N VAL A 159 0.70 12.39 0.85
CA VAL A 159 0.00 11.71 -0.26
C VAL A 159 0.90 10.68 -0.94
N LEU A 160 2.20 10.98 -1.04
CA LEU A 160 3.15 10.08 -1.69
C LEU A 160 3.40 8.78 -0.93
N PHE A 161 3.29 8.76 0.40
CA PHE A 161 3.36 7.50 1.15
C PHE A 161 2.17 6.61 0.82
N GLN A 162 0.97 7.16 0.74
CA GLN A 162 -0.24 6.41 0.40
C GLN A 162 -0.17 5.88 -1.03
N VAL A 163 0.24 6.72 -1.99
CA VAL A 163 0.45 6.31 -3.38
C VAL A 163 1.53 5.24 -3.48
N GLN A 164 2.65 5.38 -2.78
CA GLN A 164 3.71 4.36 -2.75
C GLN A 164 3.18 3.03 -2.19
N SER A 165 2.41 3.06 -1.09
CA SER A 165 1.80 1.86 -0.51
C SER A 165 0.84 1.17 -1.47
N PHE A 166 0.14 1.93 -2.33
CA PHE A 166 -0.70 1.38 -3.37
C PHE A 166 0.09 0.80 -4.55
N LEU A 167 1.19 1.44 -4.95
CA LEU A 167 2.02 0.95 -6.06
C LEU A 167 2.68 -0.40 -5.76
N LEU A 168 3.00 -0.69 -4.51
CA LEU A 168 3.69 -1.93 -4.13
C LEU A 168 2.86 -3.19 -4.43
N PRO A 169 1.61 -3.33 -3.96
CA PRO A 169 0.77 -4.47 -4.30
C PRO A 169 0.36 -4.48 -5.78
N LEU A 170 0.20 -3.33 -6.42
CA LEU A 170 -0.08 -3.25 -7.85
C LEU A 170 1.06 -3.84 -8.69
N MET A 171 2.30 -3.60 -8.31
CA MET A 171 3.48 -4.13 -8.99
C MET A 171 3.77 -5.60 -8.69
N ASN A 172 3.28 -6.11 -7.59
CA ASN A 172 3.39 -7.51 -7.19
C ASN A 172 1.98 -8.07 -6.91
N PRO A 173 1.12 -8.18 -7.94
CA PRO A 173 -0.22 -8.69 -7.74
C PRO A 173 -0.15 -10.12 -7.27
N SER A 174 -0.64 -10.38 -6.05
CA SER A 174 -0.83 -11.75 -5.56
C SER A 174 -2.14 -12.32 -6.11
N ALA A 175 -2.24 -13.64 -6.20
CA ALA A 175 -3.53 -14.29 -6.48
C ALA A 175 -4.58 -14.02 -5.39
N GLU A 176 -4.12 -13.58 -4.22
CA GLU A 176 -4.90 -13.33 -3.01
C GLU A 176 -5.58 -11.95 -2.99
N GLY A 177 -5.10 -11.01 -3.79
CA GLY A 177 -5.61 -9.64 -3.85
C GLY A 177 -6.39 -9.33 -5.12
N ARG A 178 -7.28 -8.36 -5.03
CA ARG A 178 -8.08 -7.86 -6.16
C ARG A 178 -8.16 -6.35 -6.13
N LEU A 179 -8.29 -5.77 -7.32
CA LEU A 179 -8.47 -4.34 -7.50
C LEU A 179 -9.94 -4.05 -7.80
N PHE A 180 -10.45 -3.01 -7.17
CA PHE A 180 -11.80 -2.51 -7.35
C PHE A 180 -11.76 -1.00 -7.55
N PHE A 181 -12.68 -0.48 -8.34
CA PHE A 181 -12.93 0.96 -8.40
C PHE A 181 -14.30 1.28 -7.80
N GLU A 182 -14.41 2.48 -7.25
CA GLU A 182 -15.67 3.04 -6.75
C GLU A 182 -15.70 4.53 -7.13
N LYS A 183 -16.76 4.92 -7.83
CA LYS A 183 -17.02 6.33 -8.20
C LYS A 183 -17.79 7.01 -7.09
N SER A 184 -17.33 8.18 -6.68
CA SER A 184 -17.97 9.00 -5.65
C SER A 184 -18.08 10.44 -6.12
N GLY A 185 -19.23 10.79 -6.70
CA GLY A 185 -19.47 12.12 -7.26
C GLY A 185 -18.47 12.48 -8.35
N THR A 186 -17.61 13.46 -8.09
CA THR A 186 -16.59 13.95 -9.02
C THR A 186 -15.22 13.26 -8.89
N ASP A 187 -15.08 12.32 -7.96
CA ASP A 187 -13.84 11.56 -7.74
C ASP A 187 -14.08 10.07 -7.92
N ILE A 188 -13.00 9.32 -8.08
CA ILE A 188 -13.00 7.87 -8.17
C ILE A 188 -11.88 7.34 -7.28
N GLN A 189 -12.16 6.25 -6.58
CA GLN A 189 -11.19 5.54 -5.77
C GLN A 189 -10.83 4.21 -6.43
N LEU A 190 -9.57 3.84 -6.32
CA LEU A 190 -9.06 2.54 -6.68
C LEU A 190 -8.58 1.85 -5.41
N LYS A 191 -9.13 0.68 -5.13
CA LYS A 191 -8.91 -0.10 -3.91
C LYS A 191 -8.21 -1.40 -4.26
N TYR A 192 -7.09 -1.67 -3.62
CA TYR A 192 -6.52 -3.02 -3.58
C TYR A 192 -7.00 -3.67 -2.28
N LEU A 193 -7.72 -4.78 -2.40
CA LEU A 193 -8.22 -5.55 -1.27
C LEU A 193 -7.53 -6.90 -1.22
N LEU A 194 -7.00 -7.26 -0.07
CA LEU A 194 -6.51 -8.60 0.20
C LEU A 194 -7.70 -9.47 0.60
N LEU A 195 -8.08 -10.42 -0.26
CA LEU A 195 -9.23 -11.30 -0.06
C LEU A 195 -8.87 -12.60 0.67
N ASP A 196 -7.64 -13.07 0.49
CA ASP A 196 -7.12 -14.24 1.19
C ASP A 196 -5.91 -13.85 2.06
N PRO A 197 -6.08 -13.72 3.37
CA PRO A 197 -5.03 -13.37 4.31
C PRO A 197 -4.15 -14.55 4.75
N THR A 198 -4.40 -15.75 4.24
CA THR A 198 -3.78 -17.01 4.70
C THR A 198 -2.26 -16.96 4.75
N ASN A 199 -1.63 -16.52 3.65
CA ASN A 199 -0.16 -16.48 3.59
C ASN A 199 0.44 -15.43 4.53
N HIS A 200 -0.24 -14.31 4.73
CA HIS A 200 0.21 -13.27 5.68
C HIS A 200 0.16 -13.73 7.13
N PHE A 201 -0.85 -14.54 7.49
CA PHE A 201 -0.93 -15.11 8.84
C PHE A 201 0.05 -16.27 9.03
N ARG A 202 0.33 -17.02 7.99
CA ARG A 202 1.27 -18.15 8.02
C ARG A 202 2.65 -17.74 8.54
N GLU A 203 3.19 -16.58 8.11
CA GLU A 203 4.47 -16.08 8.64
C GLU A 203 4.46 -15.98 10.17
N THR A 204 3.38 -15.47 10.75
CA THR A 204 3.23 -15.35 12.21
C THR A 204 3.19 -16.72 12.90
N VAL A 205 2.47 -17.68 12.30
CA VAL A 205 2.37 -19.04 12.85
C VAL A 205 3.71 -19.80 12.76
N GLU A 206 4.44 -19.63 11.67
CA GLU A 206 5.73 -20.30 11.45
C GLU A 206 6.86 -19.74 12.33
N GLU A 207 6.83 -18.45 12.64
CA GLU A 207 7.81 -17.82 13.54
C GLU A 207 7.55 -18.14 15.02
N ALA A 208 6.30 -18.29 15.42
CA ALA A 208 5.92 -18.54 16.80
C ALA A 208 6.14 -20.00 17.23
N ARG A 209 6.36 -20.22 18.54
CA ARG A 209 6.34 -21.57 19.12
C ARG A 209 4.96 -22.21 19.07
N ALA A 210 3.91 -21.42 19.36
CA ALA A 210 2.52 -21.82 19.24
C ALA A 210 1.64 -20.58 19.11
N VAL A 211 0.49 -20.74 18.43
CA VAL A 211 -0.54 -19.70 18.33
C VAL A 211 -1.85 -20.27 18.85
N ILE A 212 -2.46 -19.59 19.82
CA ILE A 212 -3.74 -19.95 20.42
C ILE A 212 -4.75 -18.87 20.01
N LEU A 213 -5.82 -19.29 19.33
CA LEU A 213 -6.92 -18.43 18.97
C LEU A 213 -8.05 -18.60 19.97
N ALA A 214 -8.49 -17.50 20.57
CA ALA A 214 -9.60 -17.44 21.51
C ALA A 214 -10.67 -16.48 20.96
N GLY A 215 -11.95 -16.83 21.13
CA GLY A 215 -13.06 -15.97 20.71
C GLY A 215 -14.40 -16.63 21.02
N GLY A 216 -15.41 -15.81 21.34
CA GLY A 216 -16.75 -16.29 21.71
C GLY A 216 -17.57 -16.85 20.54
N THR A 217 -17.20 -16.55 19.27
CA THR A 217 -17.96 -16.89 18.06
C THR A 217 -17.05 -17.47 16.98
N MET A 218 -16.36 -18.58 17.27
CA MET A 218 -15.42 -19.26 16.38
C MET A 218 -16.08 -20.45 15.64
N SER A 219 -17.30 -20.33 15.17
CA SER A 219 -18.00 -21.40 14.44
C SER A 219 -18.41 -20.90 13.05
N PRO A 220 -18.12 -21.67 11.97
CA PRO A 220 -17.45 -22.97 11.95
C PRO A 220 -15.92 -22.87 12.05
N VAL A 221 -15.33 -23.74 12.86
CA VAL A 221 -13.86 -23.82 13.10
C VAL A 221 -13.08 -24.13 11.81
N SER A 222 -13.73 -24.69 10.80
CA SER A 222 -13.12 -25.05 9.50
C SER A 222 -12.50 -23.88 8.74
N GLU A 223 -12.93 -22.65 9.00
CA GLU A 223 -12.37 -21.46 8.32
C GLU A 223 -11.07 -20.95 8.96
N VAL A 224 -10.77 -21.39 10.18
CA VAL A 224 -9.65 -20.87 11.00
C VAL A 224 -8.62 -21.95 11.35
N ALA A 225 -8.85 -23.20 10.97
CA ALA A 225 -7.96 -24.31 11.29
C ALA A 225 -6.76 -24.35 10.35
N TYR A 226 -5.62 -23.82 10.82
CA TYR A 226 -4.32 -24.13 10.26
C TYR A 226 -3.82 -25.46 10.83
N PRO A 227 -3.22 -26.35 10.03
CA PRO A 227 -2.62 -27.55 10.57
C PRO A 227 -1.50 -27.17 11.52
N VAL A 228 -1.71 -27.47 12.80
CA VAL A 228 -0.67 -27.39 13.81
C VAL A 228 0.43 -28.37 13.43
N LYS A 229 1.67 -27.91 13.20
CA LYS A 229 2.81 -28.80 13.01
C LYS A 229 2.95 -29.69 14.24
N GLY A 230 2.71 -31.00 14.00
CA GLY A 230 3.23 -32.15 14.70
C GLY A 230 3.34 -32.05 16.23
N ALA A 231 2.44 -32.70 16.90
CA ALA A 231 2.76 -33.46 18.09
C ALA A 231 3.22 -34.85 17.57
N ASP A 232 4.52 -35.05 17.45
CA ASP A 232 5.16 -36.35 17.54
C ASP A 232 5.72 -36.49 18.94
#